data_0dcf1abd2b60ef6ff89796537bec82b9
#
_entry.id   0dcf1abd2b60ef6ff89796537bec82b9
#
_cell.length_a   1.000
_cell.length_b   1.000
_cell.length_c   1.000
_cell.angle_alpha   90.00
_cell.angle_beta   90.00
_cell.angle_gamma   90.00
#
_symmetry.space_group_name_H-M   'P 1'
#
loop_
_entity.id
_entity.type
_entity.pdbx_description
1 polymer ?
#
loop_
_entity_poly.entity_id
_entity_poly.type
_entity_poly.pdbx_seq_one_letter_code
_entity_poly.pdbx_strand_id
1 'polypeptide(L)'
;MLDGYSLRKYDWKDWVLIIISSSLVLQVLFSLLIVNFGPIFMRIVSSSPLTYEVFEQYVFLGIVYGTIGSLPLTLWIIYRRKIPLINRRQLTKEQSFIIRGLTKKDWKFLLKYIPSSYFIYMMGQIMLAYFLGSSEPVNQMAVESLFDYVPHWQMFIMIVIVAPIAEELLFRGILLFPGDHLKTTWLRVLISAVLFGLVHNPTDLLSLYTYVGMGFIFSYASKRTETVEAAMVFHFLNNLLGFLAVLSL
;
A
#
# COMPACT_ATOMS: atom_id res chain seq x y z
N MET A 1 22.80 -26.13 0.91
CA MET A 1 22.69 -26.00 -0.55
C MET A 1 21.22 -25.88 -0.90
N LEU A 2 20.80 -24.77 -1.45
CA LEU A 2 19.43 -24.57 -1.95
C LEU A 2 19.40 -25.01 -3.43
N ASP A 3 19.69 -26.29 -3.68
CA ASP A 3 19.69 -26.84 -5.01
C ASP A 3 18.25 -26.99 -5.51
N GLY A 4 17.88 -26.17 -6.48
CA GLY A 4 16.61 -26.22 -7.17
C GLY A 4 15.76 -24.94 -7.19
N TYR A 5 16.08 -23.94 -6.39
CA TYR A 5 15.56 -22.59 -6.56
C TYR A 5 16.64 -21.72 -7.17
N SER A 6 16.68 -21.69 -8.51
CA SER A 6 17.46 -20.66 -9.17
C SER A 6 16.86 -19.31 -8.72
N LEU A 7 17.74 -18.47 -8.19
CA LEU A 7 17.43 -17.08 -7.85
C LEU A 7 17.06 -16.39 -9.15
N ARG A 8 15.78 -16.42 -9.51
CA ARG A 8 15.29 -15.78 -10.71
C ARG A 8 15.35 -14.28 -10.50
N LYS A 9 16.13 -13.60 -11.32
CA LYS A 9 16.04 -12.14 -11.42
C LYS A 9 14.67 -11.77 -11.99
N TYR A 10 14.13 -10.65 -11.54
CA TYR A 10 12.94 -10.09 -12.18
C TYR A 10 13.27 -9.77 -13.63
N ASP A 11 12.41 -10.23 -14.55
CA ASP A 11 12.43 -9.78 -15.93
C ASP A 11 11.50 -8.57 -16.12
N TRP A 12 11.56 -7.93 -17.29
CA TRP A 12 10.72 -6.79 -17.59
C TRP A 12 9.21 -7.14 -17.56
N LYS A 13 8.84 -8.39 -17.87
CA LYS A 13 7.46 -8.88 -17.83
C LYS A 13 6.93 -8.94 -16.40
N ASP A 14 7.78 -9.29 -15.44
CA ASP A 14 7.41 -9.28 -14.03
C ASP A 14 7.04 -7.86 -13.58
N TRP A 15 7.88 -6.88 -13.94
CA TRP A 15 7.63 -5.49 -13.63
C TRP A 15 6.34 -4.96 -14.27
N VAL A 16 6.12 -5.24 -15.55
CA VAL A 16 4.90 -4.84 -16.25
C VAL A 16 3.66 -5.42 -15.58
N LEU A 17 3.66 -6.73 -15.29
CA LEU A 17 2.52 -7.39 -14.65
C LEU A 17 2.24 -6.86 -13.25
N ILE A 18 3.28 -6.58 -12.46
CA ILE A 18 3.16 -6.01 -11.12
C ILE A 18 2.60 -4.60 -11.17
N ILE A 19 3.11 -3.76 -12.09
CA ILE A 19 2.60 -2.39 -12.26
C ILE A 19 1.13 -2.42 -12.68
N ILE A 20 0.77 -3.26 -13.65
CA ILE A 20 -0.64 -3.38 -14.11
C ILE A 20 -1.55 -3.89 -12.99
N SER A 21 -1.08 -4.80 -12.13
CA SER A 21 -1.86 -5.32 -11.02
C SER A 21 -1.86 -4.41 -9.79
N SER A 22 -1.07 -3.34 -9.79
CA SER A 22 -1.02 -2.41 -8.67
C SER A 22 -2.37 -1.73 -8.44
N SER A 23 -2.66 -1.40 -7.18
CA SER A 23 -3.89 -0.71 -6.82
C SER A 23 -4.09 0.59 -7.61
N LEU A 24 -3.02 1.35 -7.83
CA LEU A 24 -3.06 2.60 -8.59
C LEU A 24 -3.61 2.41 -10.02
N VAL A 25 -3.09 1.44 -10.76
CA VAL A 25 -3.52 1.17 -12.14
C VAL A 25 -4.94 0.59 -12.16
N LEU A 26 -5.25 -0.34 -11.25
CA LEU A 26 -6.57 -0.96 -11.20
C LEU A 26 -7.66 0.01 -10.75
N GLN A 27 -7.38 0.93 -9.83
CA GLN A 27 -8.31 2.01 -9.48
C GLN A 27 -8.72 2.82 -10.72
N VAL A 28 -7.73 3.26 -11.50
CA VAL A 28 -7.99 4.01 -12.75
C VAL A 28 -8.79 3.17 -13.74
N LEU A 29 -8.40 1.93 -13.98
CA LEU A 29 -9.09 1.06 -14.92
C LEU A 29 -10.54 0.76 -14.49
N PHE A 30 -10.76 0.44 -13.22
CA PHE A 30 -12.11 0.18 -12.69
C PHE A 30 -12.96 1.45 -12.69
N SER A 31 -12.40 2.61 -12.32
CA SER A 31 -13.12 3.89 -12.41
C SER A 31 -13.53 4.19 -13.85
N LEU A 32 -12.64 4.01 -14.82
CA LEU A 32 -12.95 4.19 -16.23
C LEU A 32 -14.04 3.21 -16.72
N LEU A 33 -13.97 1.95 -16.31
CA LEU A 33 -14.99 0.96 -16.65
C LEU A 33 -16.35 1.33 -16.07
N ILE A 34 -16.40 1.66 -14.78
CA ILE A 34 -17.65 1.98 -14.09
C ILE A 34 -18.24 3.28 -14.62
N VAL A 35 -17.42 4.31 -14.87
CA VAL A 35 -17.89 5.60 -15.44
C VAL A 35 -18.45 5.43 -16.84
N ASN A 36 -17.84 4.61 -17.70
CA ASN A 36 -18.30 4.44 -19.08
C ASN A 36 -19.46 3.46 -19.21
N PHE A 37 -19.49 2.40 -18.43
CA PHE A 37 -20.49 1.33 -18.56
C PHE A 37 -21.61 1.40 -17.51
N GLY A 38 -21.36 1.98 -16.34
CA GLY A 38 -22.33 2.16 -15.27
C GLY A 38 -23.58 2.91 -15.71
N PRO A 39 -23.46 4.07 -16.42
CA PRO A 39 -24.61 4.80 -16.94
C PRO A 39 -25.44 4.00 -17.95
N ILE A 40 -24.79 3.18 -18.77
CA ILE A 40 -25.45 2.31 -19.72
C ILE A 40 -26.25 1.23 -18.98
N PHE A 41 -25.61 0.60 -17.99
CA PHE A 41 -26.28 -0.41 -17.16
C PHE A 41 -27.47 0.17 -16.39
N MET A 42 -27.31 1.38 -15.80
CA MET A 42 -28.40 2.03 -15.08
C MET A 42 -29.55 2.42 -15.96
N ARG A 43 -29.34 2.85 -17.21
CA ARG A 43 -30.41 3.11 -18.16
C ARG A 43 -31.21 1.86 -18.54
N ILE A 44 -30.57 0.68 -18.46
CA ILE A 44 -31.22 -0.61 -18.71
C ILE A 44 -32.05 -1.05 -17.49
N VAL A 45 -31.54 -0.80 -16.28
CA VAL A 45 -32.10 -1.30 -15.00
C VAL A 45 -33.04 -0.27 -14.35
N SER A 46 -32.78 1.02 -14.54
CA SER A 46 -33.51 2.13 -13.92
C SER A 46 -33.73 3.26 -14.91
N SER A 47 -34.92 3.83 -14.90
CA SER A 47 -35.26 5.04 -15.69
C SER A 47 -34.77 6.35 -15.05
N SER A 48 -34.01 6.28 -13.96
CA SER A 48 -33.54 7.47 -13.26
C SER A 48 -32.46 8.20 -14.06
N PRO A 49 -32.46 9.56 -14.12
CA PRO A 49 -31.43 10.32 -14.78
C PRO A 49 -30.11 10.21 -14.03
N LEU A 50 -28.99 10.23 -14.76
CA LEU A 50 -27.66 10.28 -14.19
C LEU A 50 -27.40 11.69 -13.65
N THR A 51 -27.40 11.85 -12.33
CA THR A 51 -26.99 13.09 -11.66
C THR A 51 -25.49 13.14 -11.47
N TYR A 52 -24.93 14.32 -11.17
CA TYR A 52 -23.51 14.48 -10.84
C TYR A 52 -23.11 13.64 -9.62
N GLU A 53 -23.94 13.60 -8.59
CA GLU A 53 -23.72 12.81 -7.38
C GLU A 53 -23.62 11.31 -7.68
N VAL A 54 -24.50 10.80 -8.55
CA VAL A 54 -24.45 9.38 -8.99
C VAL A 54 -23.18 9.09 -9.78
N PHE A 55 -22.69 10.05 -10.58
CA PHE A 55 -21.43 9.92 -11.30
C PHE A 55 -20.24 9.86 -10.34
N GLU A 56 -20.15 10.74 -9.34
CA GLU A 56 -19.11 10.72 -8.32
C GLU A 56 -19.11 9.40 -7.54
N GLN A 57 -20.29 8.91 -7.14
CA GLN A 57 -20.42 7.62 -6.47
C GLN A 57 -19.85 6.48 -7.31
N TYR A 58 -20.04 6.48 -8.63
CA TYR A 58 -19.45 5.47 -9.50
C TYR A 58 -17.92 5.56 -9.58
N VAL A 59 -17.35 6.76 -9.61
CA VAL A 59 -15.89 6.96 -9.57
C VAL A 59 -15.33 6.39 -8.27
N PHE A 60 -15.96 6.69 -7.14
CA PHE A 60 -15.52 6.20 -5.83
C PHE A 60 -15.66 4.69 -5.69
N LEU A 61 -16.74 4.10 -6.16
CA LEU A 61 -16.87 2.64 -6.22
C LEU A 61 -15.78 2.00 -7.10
N GLY A 62 -15.41 2.64 -8.21
CA GLY A 62 -14.28 2.21 -9.05
C GLY A 62 -12.96 2.19 -8.30
N ILE A 63 -12.67 3.22 -7.50
CA ILE A 63 -11.49 3.30 -6.65
C ILE A 63 -11.49 2.15 -5.63
N VAL A 64 -12.60 1.96 -4.93
CA VAL A 64 -12.75 0.91 -3.90
C VAL A 64 -12.56 -0.48 -4.49
N TYR A 65 -13.31 -0.83 -5.52
CA TYR A 65 -13.25 -2.17 -6.11
C TYR A 65 -11.96 -2.41 -6.88
N GLY A 66 -11.37 -1.37 -7.49
CA GLY A 66 -10.05 -1.45 -8.11
C GLY A 66 -8.97 -1.76 -7.08
N THR A 67 -9.01 -1.11 -5.91
CA THR A 67 -8.10 -1.38 -4.81
C THR A 67 -8.29 -2.80 -4.27
N ILE A 68 -9.52 -3.18 -3.95
CA ILE A 68 -9.82 -4.53 -3.41
C ILE A 68 -9.41 -5.61 -4.41
N GLY A 69 -9.69 -5.43 -5.70
CA GLY A 69 -9.34 -6.37 -6.76
C GLY A 69 -7.83 -6.45 -7.04
N SER A 70 -7.06 -5.41 -6.68
CA SER A 70 -5.61 -5.39 -6.91
C SER A 70 -4.87 -6.48 -6.11
N LEU A 71 -5.28 -6.72 -4.88
CA LEU A 71 -4.59 -7.67 -4.00
C LEU A 71 -4.65 -9.12 -4.51
N PRO A 72 -5.82 -9.71 -4.81
CA PRO A 72 -5.86 -11.09 -5.32
C PRO A 72 -5.16 -11.23 -6.67
N LEU A 73 -5.23 -10.21 -7.53
CA LEU A 73 -4.53 -10.23 -8.82
C LEU A 73 -3.02 -10.18 -8.62
N THR A 74 -2.52 -9.27 -7.76
CA THR A 74 -1.09 -9.18 -7.43
C THR A 74 -0.58 -10.50 -6.82
N LEU A 75 -1.31 -11.07 -5.86
CA LEU A 75 -0.95 -12.35 -5.25
C LEU A 75 -0.95 -13.49 -6.27
N TRP A 76 -1.92 -13.53 -7.17
CA TRP A 76 -1.96 -14.52 -8.25
C TRP A 76 -0.75 -14.39 -9.19
N ILE A 77 -0.36 -13.17 -9.58
CA ILE A 77 0.83 -12.92 -10.41
C ILE A 77 2.09 -13.37 -9.68
N ILE A 78 2.26 -12.96 -8.42
CA ILE A 78 3.40 -13.35 -7.59
C ILE A 78 3.51 -14.89 -7.53
N TYR A 79 2.41 -15.57 -7.26
CA TYR A 79 2.35 -17.02 -7.20
C TYR A 79 2.69 -17.67 -8.56
N ARG A 80 2.02 -17.26 -9.64
CA ARG A 80 2.20 -17.83 -11.00
C ARG A 80 3.60 -17.57 -11.54
N ARG A 81 4.14 -16.40 -11.29
CA ARG A 81 5.49 -16.01 -11.76
C ARG A 81 6.60 -16.43 -10.81
N LYS A 82 6.27 -17.00 -9.65
CA LYS A 82 7.24 -17.38 -8.60
C LYS A 82 8.15 -16.21 -8.20
N ILE A 83 7.55 -15.02 -8.03
CA ILE A 83 8.26 -13.80 -7.67
C ILE A 83 8.70 -13.87 -6.21
N PRO A 84 10.00 -13.77 -5.91
CA PRO A 84 10.47 -13.80 -4.53
C PRO A 84 10.21 -12.46 -3.83
N LEU A 85 9.54 -12.52 -2.69
CA LEU A 85 9.15 -11.34 -1.92
C LEU A 85 10.07 -10.99 -0.75
N ILE A 86 11.00 -11.89 -0.37
CA ILE A 86 11.78 -11.71 0.87
C ILE A 86 13.24 -12.10 0.70
N ASN A 87 14.08 -11.62 1.63
CA ASN A 87 15.48 -12.00 1.67
C ASN A 87 15.61 -13.51 1.99
N ARG A 88 16.23 -14.26 1.09
CA ARG A 88 16.25 -15.72 1.07
C ARG A 88 17.19 -16.40 2.04
N ARG A 89 17.96 -15.67 2.81
CA ARG A 89 18.93 -16.27 3.74
C ARG A 89 18.30 -17.22 4.76
N GLN A 90 16.98 -17.18 4.93
CA GLN A 90 16.25 -17.93 5.94
C GLN A 90 15.12 -18.80 5.39
N LEU A 91 15.02 -18.96 4.07
CA LEU A 91 13.94 -19.74 3.48
C LEU A 91 14.31 -21.23 3.39
N THR A 92 13.42 -22.08 3.90
CA THR A 92 13.36 -23.48 3.52
C THR A 92 12.68 -23.62 2.16
N LYS A 93 12.83 -24.78 1.48
CA LYS A 93 12.16 -25.05 0.18
C LYS A 93 10.64 -24.85 0.25
N GLU A 94 10.03 -25.10 1.40
CA GLU A 94 8.59 -25.00 1.63
C GLU A 94 8.11 -23.55 1.83
N GLN A 95 9.00 -22.64 2.22
CA GLN A 95 8.68 -21.26 2.51
C GLN A 95 8.95 -20.29 1.36
N SER A 96 9.24 -20.79 0.17
CA SER A 96 9.69 -19.98 -0.98
C SER A 96 8.61 -19.05 -1.56
N PHE A 97 7.35 -19.25 -1.20
CA PHE A 97 6.20 -18.47 -1.67
C PHE A 97 5.42 -17.80 -0.55
N ILE A 98 5.76 -18.11 0.69
CA ILE A 98 4.98 -17.72 1.84
C ILE A 98 5.71 -16.59 2.52
N ILE A 99 4.98 -15.60 2.86
CA ILE A 99 5.25 -14.64 3.89
C ILE A 99 5.88 -15.41 5.07
N ARG A 100 7.11 -15.07 5.42
CA ARG A 100 7.93 -15.83 6.41
C ARG A 100 7.28 -15.89 7.80
N GLY A 101 6.43 -14.92 8.10
CA GLY A 101 5.92 -14.66 9.43
C GLY A 101 6.93 -13.98 10.35
N LEU A 102 6.44 -13.30 11.36
CA LEU A 102 7.25 -12.59 12.34
C LEU A 102 7.70 -13.53 13.46
N THR A 103 9.00 -13.53 13.76
CA THR A 103 9.55 -14.26 14.90
C THR A 103 9.31 -13.50 16.20
N LYS A 104 9.49 -14.17 17.36
CA LYS A 104 9.46 -13.50 18.68
C LYS A 104 10.45 -12.33 18.77
N LYS A 105 11.61 -12.42 18.08
CA LYS A 105 12.60 -11.34 18.01
C LYS A 105 12.10 -10.16 17.21
N ASP A 106 11.42 -10.41 16.09
CA ASP A 106 10.82 -9.37 15.25
C ASP A 106 9.72 -8.65 16.02
N TRP A 107 8.83 -9.38 16.71
CA TRP A 107 7.81 -8.77 17.56
C TRP A 107 8.39 -7.92 18.69
N LYS A 108 9.44 -8.38 19.39
CA LYS A 108 10.12 -7.58 20.40
C LYS A 108 10.73 -6.29 19.83
N PHE A 109 11.21 -6.34 18.59
CA PHE A 109 11.69 -5.15 17.89
C PHE A 109 10.51 -4.22 17.54
N LEU A 110 9.46 -4.73 16.92
CA LEU A 110 8.29 -3.93 16.49
C LEU A 110 7.59 -3.24 17.67
N LEU A 111 7.41 -3.93 18.80
CA LEU A 111 6.82 -3.35 20.01
C LEU A 111 7.55 -2.11 20.54
N LYS A 112 8.85 -2.00 20.28
CA LYS A 112 9.63 -0.81 20.62
C LYS A 112 9.68 0.18 19.48
N TYR A 113 9.89 -0.30 18.27
CA TYR A 113 10.13 0.51 17.09
C TYR A 113 8.87 1.26 16.65
N ILE A 114 7.70 0.62 16.62
CA ILE A 114 6.46 1.23 16.16
C ILE A 114 6.13 2.49 16.99
N PRO A 115 5.98 2.42 18.33
CA PRO A 115 5.62 3.61 19.09
C PRO A 115 6.70 4.69 19.06
N SER A 116 8.00 4.32 19.09
CA SER A 116 9.07 5.31 19.08
C SER A 116 9.22 6.03 17.76
N SER A 117 9.17 5.30 16.63
CA SER A 117 9.26 5.90 15.31
C SER A 117 8.00 6.72 14.98
N TYR A 118 6.82 6.23 15.38
CA TYR A 118 5.57 6.96 15.19
C TYR A 118 5.57 8.26 15.99
N PHE A 119 6.04 8.25 17.24
CA PHE A 119 6.17 9.46 18.04
C PHE A 119 7.09 10.50 17.38
N ILE A 120 8.30 10.09 16.96
CA ILE A 120 9.25 10.99 16.28
C ILE A 120 8.65 11.54 14.98
N TYR A 121 8.00 10.69 14.20
CA TYR A 121 7.35 11.05 12.95
C TYR A 121 6.21 12.08 13.19
N MET A 122 5.33 11.83 14.15
CA MET A 122 4.24 12.74 14.49
C MET A 122 4.74 14.08 15.01
N MET A 123 5.78 14.09 15.84
CA MET A 123 6.41 15.33 16.30
C MET A 123 6.96 16.15 15.12
N GLY A 124 7.62 15.49 14.17
CA GLY A 124 8.10 16.15 12.95
C GLY A 124 6.96 16.70 12.08
N GLN A 125 5.87 15.95 11.94
CA GLN A 125 4.69 16.39 11.20
C GLN A 125 4.03 17.61 11.86
N ILE A 126 3.83 17.60 13.17
CA ILE A 126 3.27 18.73 13.93
C ILE A 126 4.15 19.96 13.79
N MET A 127 5.47 19.80 13.96
CA MET A 127 6.40 20.93 13.80
C MET A 127 6.32 21.50 12.38
N LEU A 128 6.35 20.65 11.36
CA LEU A 128 6.31 21.10 9.98
C LEU A 128 4.97 21.79 9.65
N ALA A 129 3.85 21.21 10.09
CA ALA A 129 2.52 21.82 9.94
C ALA A 129 2.44 23.22 10.60
N TYR A 130 3.00 23.35 11.80
CA TYR A 130 3.07 24.63 12.49
C TYR A 130 3.87 25.68 11.71
N PHE A 131 5.04 25.35 11.19
CA PHE A 131 5.87 26.28 10.42
C PHE A 131 5.29 26.63 9.05
N LEU A 132 4.56 25.70 8.42
CA LEU A 132 3.97 25.91 7.10
C LEU A 132 2.56 26.55 7.16
N GLY A 133 1.94 26.60 8.36
CA GLY A 133 0.55 27.04 8.50
C GLY A 133 -0.45 26.11 7.78
N SER A 134 -0.09 24.85 7.57
CA SER A 134 -0.91 23.83 6.91
C SER A 134 -1.33 22.80 7.94
N SER A 135 -2.60 22.34 7.88
CA SER A 135 -3.13 21.40 8.87
C SER A 135 -3.15 19.95 8.40
N GLU A 136 -3.37 19.69 7.09
CA GLU A 136 -3.59 18.32 6.59
C GLU A 136 -2.99 18.09 5.20
N PRO A 137 -2.49 16.87 4.92
CA PRO A 137 -2.08 16.48 3.57
C PRO A 137 -3.29 16.35 2.64
N VAL A 138 -3.18 16.86 1.40
CA VAL A 138 -4.26 16.86 0.41
C VAL A 138 -4.82 15.45 0.13
N ASN A 139 -3.96 14.43 0.09
CA ASN A 139 -4.42 13.06 -0.12
C ASN A 139 -5.26 12.53 1.05
N GLN A 140 -5.01 13.00 2.29
CA GLN A 140 -5.83 12.65 3.44
C GLN A 140 -7.26 13.19 3.28
N MET A 141 -7.41 14.44 2.88
CA MET A 141 -8.71 15.06 2.61
C MET A 141 -9.48 14.30 1.50
N ALA A 142 -8.78 13.85 0.45
CA ALA A 142 -9.39 13.05 -0.62
C ALA A 142 -9.88 11.69 -0.11
N VAL A 143 -9.15 11.05 0.80
CA VAL A 143 -9.60 9.80 1.42
C VAL A 143 -10.80 10.03 2.34
N GLU A 144 -10.80 11.11 3.11
CA GLU A 144 -11.91 11.46 4.02
C GLU A 144 -13.22 11.71 3.25
N SER A 145 -13.15 12.38 2.10
CA SER A 145 -14.33 12.59 1.25
C SER A 145 -14.99 11.30 0.75
N LEU A 146 -14.26 10.18 0.68
CA LEU A 146 -14.83 8.88 0.29
C LEU A 146 -15.81 8.34 1.34
N PHE A 147 -15.70 8.73 2.60
CA PHE A 147 -16.60 8.27 3.66
C PHE A 147 -18.03 8.77 3.50
N ASP A 148 -18.24 9.86 2.76
CA ASP A 148 -19.57 10.37 2.44
C ASP A 148 -20.31 9.50 1.40
N TYR A 149 -19.57 8.77 0.57
CA TYR A 149 -20.10 8.03 -0.57
C TYR A 149 -20.00 6.51 -0.45
N VAL A 150 -19.11 6.02 0.42
CA VAL A 150 -18.80 4.58 0.53
C VAL A 150 -19.08 4.08 1.94
N PRO A 151 -19.78 2.94 2.10
CA PRO A 151 -20.03 2.36 3.42
C PRO A 151 -18.74 2.13 4.21
N HIS A 152 -18.75 2.46 5.50
CA HIS A 152 -17.57 2.41 6.37
C HIS A 152 -16.89 1.03 6.39
N TRP A 153 -17.65 -0.07 6.30
CA TRP A 153 -17.06 -1.41 6.25
C TRP A 153 -16.25 -1.68 4.97
N GLN A 154 -16.66 -1.09 3.83
CA GLN A 154 -15.87 -1.17 2.59
C GLN A 154 -14.61 -0.33 2.68
N MET A 155 -14.72 0.87 3.26
CA MET A 155 -13.56 1.73 3.55
C MET A 155 -12.58 1.03 4.50
N PHE A 156 -13.08 0.36 5.54
CA PHE A 156 -12.23 -0.43 6.43
C PHE A 156 -11.46 -1.52 5.67
N ILE A 157 -12.14 -2.32 4.88
CA ILE A 157 -11.50 -3.38 4.08
C ILE A 157 -10.47 -2.78 3.13
N MET A 158 -10.83 -1.72 2.41
CA MET A 158 -9.96 -1.08 1.43
C MET A 158 -8.73 -0.45 2.09
N ILE A 159 -8.93 0.46 3.03
CA ILE A 159 -7.86 1.31 3.57
C ILE A 159 -7.03 0.57 4.61
N VAL A 160 -7.67 -0.18 5.51
CA VAL A 160 -6.99 -0.77 6.66
C VAL A 160 -6.40 -2.14 6.35
N ILE A 161 -6.99 -2.89 5.43
CA ILE A 161 -6.55 -4.26 5.13
C ILE A 161 -5.88 -4.36 3.78
N VAL A 162 -6.60 -4.05 2.70
CA VAL A 162 -6.17 -4.38 1.35
C VAL A 162 -5.05 -3.46 0.86
N ALA A 163 -5.22 -2.14 1.00
CA ALA A 163 -4.22 -1.18 0.54
C ALA A 163 -2.85 -1.40 1.21
N PRO A 164 -2.75 -1.50 2.56
CA PRO A 164 -1.48 -1.80 3.21
C PRO A 164 -0.81 -3.07 2.71
N ILE A 165 -1.57 -4.15 2.54
CA ILE A 165 -0.99 -5.42 2.06
C ILE A 165 -0.49 -5.27 0.62
N ALA A 166 -1.30 -4.72 -0.28
CA ALA A 166 -0.96 -4.56 -1.69
C ALA A 166 0.25 -3.63 -1.88
N GLU A 167 0.28 -2.51 -1.15
CA GLU A 167 1.37 -1.55 -1.20
C GLU A 167 2.67 -2.12 -0.63
N GLU A 168 2.62 -2.80 0.51
CA GLU A 168 3.81 -3.38 1.10
C GLU A 168 4.37 -4.53 0.24
N LEU A 169 3.52 -5.31 -0.43
CA LEU A 169 3.98 -6.30 -1.41
C LEU A 169 4.78 -5.64 -2.54
N LEU A 170 4.33 -4.50 -3.04
CA LEU A 170 5.02 -3.76 -4.10
C LEU A 170 6.31 -3.10 -3.59
N PHE A 171 6.18 -2.25 -2.57
CA PHE A 171 7.28 -1.38 -2.13
C PHE A 171 8.33 -2.14 -1.30
N ARG A 172 7.92 -3.06 -0.44
CA ARG A 172 8.82 -3.79 0.46
C ARG A 172 9.08 -5.21 0.00
N GLY A 173 8.07 -5.85 -0.58
CA GLY A 173 8.24 -7.19 -1.13
C GLY A 173 9.10 -7.20 -2.39
N ILE A 174 8.91 -6.26 -3.30
CA ILE A 174 9.52 -6.27 -4.63
C ILE A 174 10.63 -5.24 -4.78
N LEU A 175 10.36 -3.96 -4.49
CA LEU A 175 11.36 -2.90 -4.66
C LEU A 175 12.49 -2.99 -3.64
N LEU A 176 12.16 -3.30 -2.40
CA LEU A 176 13.15 -3.39 -1.33
C LEU A 176 13.98 -4.69 -1.41
N PHE A 177 13.36 -5.80 -1.87
CA PHE A 177 13.97 -7.11 -1.99
C PHE A 177 13.86 -7.67 -3.43
N PRO A 178 14.52 -7.08 -4.42
CA PRO A 178 14.35 -7.44 -5.83
C PRO A 178 15.02 -8.75 -6.20
N GLY A 179 14.61 -9.84 -5.62
CA GLY A 179 14.90 -11.23 -6.10
C GLY A 179 16.34 -11.69 -6.27
N ASP A 180 17.31 -10.79 -6.26
CA ASP A 180 18.72 -11.08 -6.50
C ASP A 180 19.53 -11.38 -5.22
N HIS A 181 18.85 -11.68 -4.16
CA HIS A 181 19.35 -12.29 -2.93
C HIS A 181 20.34 -11.51 -2.09
N LEU A 182 20.62 -10.33 -2.44
CA LEU A 182 21.49 -9.49 -1.64
C LEU A 182 20.73 -8.82 -0.51
N LYS A 183 21.43 -8.52 0.55
CA LYS A 183 20.91 -7.69 1.64
C LYS A 183 20.36 -6.40 1.07
N THR A 184 19.19 -6.00 1.54
CA THR A 184 18.64 -4.69 1.27
C THR A 184 19.64 -3.60 1.64
N THR A 185 19.96 -2.75 0.68
CA THR A 185 20.84 -1.60 0.88
C THR A 185 20.05 -0.39 1.39
N TRP A 186 20.74 0.58 1.98
CA TRP A 186 20.14 1.86 2.36
C TRP A 186 19.60 2.63 1.14
N LEU A 187 20.27 2.51 -0.01
CA LEU A 187 19.78 3.11 -1.25
C LEU A 187 18.39 2.56 -1.64
N ARG A 188 18.17 1.26 -1.51
CA ARG A 188 16.86 0.67 -1.77
C ARG A 188 15.79 1.12 -0.77
N VAL A 189 16.16 1.28 0.50
CA VAL A 189 15.28 1.88 1.52
C VAL A 189 14.84 3.27 1.10
N LEU A 190 15.77 4.12 0.67
CA LEU A 190 15.48 5.48 0.21
C LEU A 190 14.63 5.48 -1.06
N ILE A 191 14.97 4.66 -2.06
CA ILE A 191 14.19 4.56 -3.31
C ILE A 191 12.77 4.10 -3.00
N SER A 192 12.61 3.04 -2.20
CA SER A 192 11.28 2.54 -1.82
C SER A 192 10.46 3.58 -1.06
N ALA A 193 11.10 4.34 -0.15
CA ALA A 193 10.45 5.39 0.62
C ALA A 193 10.00 6.57 -0.26
N VAL A 194 10.88 7.03 -1.14
CA VAL A 194 10.58 8.15 -2.06
C VAL A 194 9.49 7.76 -3.05
N LEU A 195 9.57 6.59 -3.67
CA LEU A 195 8.54 6.12 -4.60
C LEU A 195 7.20 5.92 -3.89
N PHE A 196 7.20 5.39 -2.66
CA PHE A 196 6.00 5.31 -1.84
C PHE A 196 5.37 6.68 -1.60
N GLY A 197 6.19 7.68 -1.26
CA GLY A 197 5.70 9.04 -1.08
C GLY A 197 5.14 9.65 -2.36
N LEU A 198 5.82 9.47 -3.50
CA LEU A 198 5.42 10.06 -4.77
C LEU A 198 4.10 9.51 -5.33
N VAL A 199 3.80 8.23 -5.13
CA VAL A 199 2.52 7.64 -5.59
C VAL A 199 1.30 8.15 -4.81
N HIS A 200 1.52 8.79 -3.65
CA HIS A 200 0.48 9.46 -2.88
C HIS A 200 0.23 10.90 -3.35
N ASN A 201 0.83 11.30 -4.47
CA ASN A 201 0.65 12.61 -5.09
C ASN A 201 0.87 13.79 -4.11
N PRO A 202 2.04 13.90 -3.47
CA PRO A 202 2.32 14.98 -2.53
C PRO A 202 2.37 16.31 -3.26
N THR A 203 1.49 17.24 -2.89
CA THR A 203 1.37 18.58 -3.51
C THR A 203 2.12 19.67 -2.74
N ASP A 204 2.53 19.37 -1.52
CA ASP A 204 3.21 20.26 -0.60
C ASP A 204 4.26 19.54 0.25
N LEU A 205 5.05 20.31 1.00
CA LEU A 205 6.13 19.76 1.82
C LEU A 205 5.62 18.90 2.99
N LEU A 206 4.46 19.21 3.54
CA LEU A 206 3.86 18.42 4.61
C LEU A 206 3.42 17.05 4.10
N SER A 207 2.75 17.01 2.95
CA SER A 207 2.38 15.75 2.27
C SER A 207 3.61 14.92 1.90
N LEU A 208 4.65 15.57 1.37
CA LEU A 208 5.91 14.89 1.03
C LEU A 208 6.56 14.29 2.27
N TYR A 209 6.69 15.06 3.35
CA TYR A 209 7.22 14.56 4.62
C TYR A 209 6.40 13.38 5.16
N THR A 210 5.07 13.53 5.13
CA THR A 210 4.13 12.52 5.62
C THR A 210 4.34 11.19 4.91
N TYR A 211 4.26 11.17 3.58
CA TYR A 211 4.29 9.90 2.85
C TYR A 211 5.70 9.33 2.64
N VAL A 212 6.71 10.17 2.39
CA VAL A 212 8.10 9.70 2.32
C VAL A 212 8.61 9.26 3.69
N GLY A 213 8.23 9.98 4.76
CA GLY A 213 8.57 9.62 6.14
C GLY A 213 7.99 8.26 6.53
N MET A 214 6.68 8.02 6.29
CA MET A 214 6.08 6.70 6.50
C MET A 214 6.75 5.64 5.63
N GLY A 215 6.98 5.96 4.35
CA GLY A 215 7.70 5.10 3.44
C GLY A 215 9.04 4.64 3.97
N PHE A 216 9.80 5.56 4.58
CA PHE A 216 11.09 5.26 5.21
C PHE A 216 10.95 4.37 6.44
N ILE A 217 10.01 4.68 7.34
CA ILE A 217 9.75 3.92 8.56
C ILE A 217 9.38 2.47 8.24
N PHE A 218 8.46 2.25 7.29
CA PHE A 218 8.04 0.92 6.85
C PHE A 218 9.19 0.15 6.18
N SER A 219 9.96 0.82 5.31
CA SER A 219 11.13 0.21 4.65
C SER A 219 12.21 -0.19 5.64
N TYR A 220 12.43 0.62 6.68
CA TYR A 220 13.38 0.27 7.73
C TYR A 220 12.91 -0.92 8.57
N ALA A 221 11.61 -1.00 8.92
CA ALA A 221 11.06 -2.15 9.62
C ALA A 221 11.29 -3.44 8.82
N SER A 222 10.97 -3.44 7.54
CA SER A 222 11.23 -4.59 6.64
C SER A 222 12.71 -4.90 6.50
N LYS A 223 13.57 -3.89 6.31
CA LYS A 223 15.02 -4.09 6.25
C LYS A 223 15.58 -4.73 7.52
N ARG A 224 15.12 -4.30 8.68
CA ARG A 224 15.63 -4.76 9.98
C ARG A 224 15.20 -6.17 10.33
N THR A 225 13.98 -6.54 9.95
CA THR A 225 13.41 -7.87 10.18
C THR A 225 13.65 -8.83 9.02
N GLU A 226 14.03 -8.32 7.85
CA GLU A 226 14.12 -9.06 6.59
C GLU A 226 12.77 -9.71 6.20
N THR A 227 11.66 -9.04 6.52
CA THR A 227 10.30 -9.49 6.18
C THR A 227 9.45 -8.33 5.68
N VAL A 228 8.50 -8.63 4.82
CA VAL A 228 7.50 -7.66 4.36
C VAL A 228 6.42 -7.43 5.43
N GLU A 229 6.13 -8.44 6.23
CA GLU A 229 5.08 -8.43 7.25
C GLU A 229 5.31 -7.39 8.34
N ALA A 230 6.57 -7.07 8.63
CA ALA A 230 6.88 -6.02 9.61
C ALA A 230 6.33 -4.65 9.16
N ALA A 231 6.47 -4.32 7.89
CA ALA A 231 5.88 -3.12 7.33
C ALA A 231 4.35 -3.23 7.23
N MET A 232 3.81 -4.39 6.82
CA MET A 232 2.36 -4.63 6.79
C MET A 232 1.70 -4.39 8.14
N VAL A 233 2.29 -4.90 9.22
CA VAL A 233 1.76 -4.67 10.58
C VAL A 233 1.79 -3.19 10.94
N PHE A 234 2.88 -2.50 10.65
CA PHE A 234 2.98 -1.09 10.97
C PHE A 234 2.01 -0.25 10.12
N HIS A 235 1.95 -0.50 8.82
CA HIS A 235 1.06 0.20 7.91
C HIS A 235 -0.42 -0.05 8.26
N PHE A 236 -0.78 -1.31 8.56
CA PHE A 236 -2.12 -1.64 9.08
C PHE A 236 -2.46 -0.82 10.32
N LEU A 237 -1.57 -0.76 11.31
CA LEU A 237 -1.81 0.00 12.53
C LEU A 237 -1.95 1.51 12.26
N ASN A 238 -1.10 2.07 11.38
CA ASN A 238 -1.20 3.47 10.98
C ASN A 238 -2.57 3.78 10.36
N ASN A 239 -2.99 2.96 9.39
CA ASN A 239 -4.27 3.18 8.70
C ASN A 239 -5.47 2.88 9.60
N LEU A 240 -5.36 1.93 10.53
CA LEU A 240 -6.39 1.69 11.55
C LEU A 240 -6.58 2.91 12.45
N LEU A 241 -5.49 3.52 12.92
CA LEU A 241 -5.57 4.73 13.74
C LEU A 241 -6.20 5.89 12.96
N GLY A 242 -5.80 6.10 11.71
CA GLY A 242 -6.41 7.10 10.83
C GLY A 242 -7.90 6.84 10.59
N PHE A 243 -8.28 5.59 10.29
CA PHE A 243 -9.67 5.20 10.10
C PHE A 243 -10.52 5.47 11.35
N LEU A 244 -10.02 5.10 12.53
CA LEU A 244 -10.72 5.36 13.79
C LEU A 244 -10.82 6.87 14.11
N ALA A 245 -9.81 7.65 13.74
CA ALA A 245 -9.84 9.11 13.90
C ALA A 245 -10.96 9.74 13.06
N VAL A 246 -11.10 9.35 11.78
CA VAL A 246 -12.18 9.83 10.91
C VAL A 246 -13.56 9.43 11.45
N LEU A 247 -13.74 8.22 11.98
CA LEU A 247 -15.01 7.80 12.56
C LEU A 247 -15.38 8.54 13.86
N SER A 248 -14.44 9.23 14.50
CA SER A 248 -14.66 9.98 15.75
C SER A 248 -15.03 11.45 15.53
N LEU A 249 -14.96 11.93 14.29
CA LEU A 249 -15.36 13.27 13.86
C LEU A 249 -16.86 13.32 13.57
#